data_f67b3280de842764d530368f7d5f8542
#
_entry.id   f67b3280de842764d530368f7d5f8542
#
_cell.length_a   1.000
_cell.length_b   1.000
_cell.length_c   1.000
_cell.angle_alpha   90.00
_cell.angle_beta   90.00
_cell.angle_gamma   90.00
#
_symmetry.space_group_name_H-M   'P 1'
#
loop_
_entity.id
_entity.type
_entity.pdbx_description
1 polymer ?
#
loop_
_entity_poly.entity_id
_entity_poly.type
_entity_poly.pdbx_seq_one_letter_code
_entity_poly.pdbx_strand_id
1 'polypeptide(L)'
;MLLLVDASDSMGDESTVRMRVAKGVALALLDRAYVNRFRVGMIVFRERDADRVLAPTNSVELARTKLRRLGIGGATPLAAGIELAIKTLKQERIKHPGSDPLLVILSDGEANVPLTPGEDVLAEVIAFGRLLRQEGISSLMINTGSSSQGSTLLRRLTKAAGGDYRQMNGLTPGAILDLVNDRPDT
;
A
#
# COMPACT_ATOMS: atom_id res chain seq x y z
N MET A 1 9.66 -1.69 5.80
CA MET A 1 8.28 -1.32 5.45
C MET A 1 8.23 -0.72 4.05
N LEU A 2 7.25 -1.11 3.23
CA LEU A 2 7.02 -0.53 1.90
C LEU A 2 5.60 0.03 1.85
N LEU A 3 5.46 1.30 1.51
CA LEU A 3 4.18 1.95 1.27
C LEU A 3 3.80 1.79 -0.20
N LEU A 4 2.61 1.29 -0.47
CA LEU A 4 1.99 1.23 -1.79
C LEU A 4 0.80 2.18 -1.79
N VAL A 5 0.91 3.30 -2.49
CA VAL A 5 -0.02 4.42 -2.41
C VAL A 5 -0.78 4.55 -3.73
N ASP A 6 -2.10 4.49 -3.62
CA ASP A 6 -3.00 4.82 -4.71
C ASP A 6 -2.98 6.34 -4.96
N ALA A 7 -2.61 6.72 -6.17
CA ALA A 7 -2.63 8.10 -6.62
C ALA A 7 -3.57 8.29 -7.83
N SER A 8 -4.49 7.36 -8.04
CA SER A 8 -5.51 7.44 -9.08
C SER A 8 -6.54 8.53 -8.80
N ASP A 9 -7.24 8.95 -9.84
CA ASP A 9 -8.35 9.91 -9.79
C ASP A 9 -9.68 9.13 -9.85
N SER A 10 -10.01 8.44 -8.78
CA SER A 10 -11.24 7.69 -8.68
C SER A 10 -12.43 8.60 -8.33
N MET A 11 -12.79 9.53 -9.25
CA MET A 11 -14.01 10.34 -9.25
C MET A 11 -14.05 11.61 -8.37
N GLY A 12 -13.74 12.76 -8.97
CA GLY A 12 -14.21 14.10 -8.57
C GLY A 12 -13.52 14.71 -7.32
N ASP A 13 -14.16 15.73 -6.75
CA ASP A 13 -13.65 16.52 -5.60
C ASP A 13 -13.28 15.68 -4.37
N GLU A 14 -13.86 14.51 -4.19
CA GLU A 14 -13.54 13.59 -3.11
C GLU A 14 -12.14 12.97 -3.23
N SER A 15 -11.57 12.85 -4.43
CA SER A 15 -10.23 12.29 -4.64
C SER A 15 -9.16 13.11 -3.92
N THR A 16 -9.27 14.43 -3.95
CA THR A 16 -8.37 15.34 -3.24
C THR A 16 -8.44 15.16 -1.72
N VAL A 17 -9.63 14.96 -1.17
CA VAL A 17 -9.81 14.70 0.26
C VAL A 17 -9.23 13.34 0.63
N ARG A 18 -9.52 12.29 -0.14
CA ARG A 18 -8.98 10.94 0.08
C ARG A 18 -7.46 10.92 0.02
N MET A 19 -6.86 11.56 -0.99
CA MET A 19 -5.40 11.67 -1.09
C MET A 19 -4.80 12.43 0.09
N ARG A 20 -5.45 13.50 0.57
CA ARG A 20 -4.99 14.23 1.75
C ARG A 20 -4.97 13.34 2.98
N VAL A 21 -6.02 12.54 3.17
CA VAL A 21 -6.11 11.61 4.29
C VAL A 21 -5.11 10.46 4.12
N ALA A 22 -4.97 9.88 2.93
CA ALA A 22 -3.95 8.86 2.63
C ALA A 22 -2.53 9.38 2.91
N LYS A 23 -2.22 10.63 2.53
CA LYS A 23 -0.96 11.28 2.88
C LYS A 23 -0.79 11.46 4.38
N GLY A 24 -1.85 11.82 5.11
CA GLY A 24 -1.84 11.92 6.58
C GLY A 24 -1.50 10.60 7.25
N VAL A 25 -2.15 9.52 6.81
CA VAL A 25 -1.87 8.15 7.29
C VAL A 25 -0.44 7.74 6.96
N ALA A 26 0.00 7.95 5.72
CA ALA A 26 1.37 7.62 5.32
C ALA A 26 2.42 8.41 6.13
N LEU A 27 2.15 9.68 6.45
CA LEU A 27 3.02 10.48 7.32
C LEU A 27 3.11 9.90 8.74
N ALA A 28 1.99 9.50 9.34
CA ALA A 28 1.97 8.87 10.64
C ALA A 28 2.77 7.55 10.66
N LEU A 29 2.64 6.74 9.60
CA LEU A 29 3.43 5.52 9.44
C LEU A 29 4.93 5.81 9.29
N LEU A 30 5.30 6.90 8.59
CA LEU A 30 6.68 7.33 8.46
C LEU A 30 7.28 7.80 9.80
N ASP A 31 6.49 8.49 10.64
CA ASP A 31 6.94 8.89 11.98
C ASP A 31 7.24 7.66 12.83
N ARG A 32 6.41 6.64 12.73
CA ARG A 32 6.63 5.37 13.43
C ARG A 32 7.86 4.63 12.91
N ALA A 33 8.03 4.59 11.59
CA ALA A 33 9.20 3.98 10.98
C ALA A 33 10.51 4.65 11.44
N TYR A 34 10.47 5.97 11.67
CA TYR A 34 11.60 6.71 12.21
C TYR A 34 11.95 6.25 13.63
N VAL A 35 10.94 6.18 14.52
CA VAL A 35 11.15 5.75 15.91
C VAL A 35 11.72 4.33 15.99
N ASN A 36 11.21 3.42 15.15
CA ASN A 36 11.63 2.01 15.13
C ASN A 36 12.83 1.73 14.22
N ARG A 37 13.41 2.76 13.60
CA ARG A 37 14.55 2.64 12.66
C ARG A 37 14.28 1.71 11.47
N PHE A 38 13.02 1.62 11.02
CA PHE A 38 12.66 0.83 9.84
C PHE A 38 13.17 1.48 8.56
N ARG A 39 13.60 0.66 7.62
CA ARG A 39 13.81 1.11 6.24
C ARG A 39 12.45 1.29 5.57
N VAL A 40 12.25 2.42 4.90
CA VAL A 40 10.99 2.76 4.25
C VAL A 40 11.20 2.96 2.76
N GLY A 41 10.40 2.27 1.95
CA GLY A 41 10.25 2.51 0.53
C GLY A 41 8.84 2.99 0.19
N MET A 42 8.67 3.50 -1.03
CA MET A 42 7.37 3.97 -1.52
C MET A 42 7.19 3.64 -2.99
N ILE A 43 6.08 3.01 -3.29
CA ILE A 43 5.56 2.79 -4.65
C ILE A 43 4.26 3.56 -4.77
N VAL A 44 4.04 4.15 -5.93
CA VAL A 44 2.80 4.83 -6.30
C VAL A 44 2.26 4.16 -7.54
N PHE A 45 0.96 3.91 -7.58
CA PHE A 45 0.30 3.40 -8.79
C PHE A 45 -0.81 4.35 -9.23
N ARG A 46 -0.88 4.57 -10.53
CA ARG A 46 -1.87 5.42 -11.20
C ARG A 46 -1.81 5.19 -12.71
N GLU A 47 -2.83 5.66 -13.44
CA GLU A 47 -2.90 5.53 -14.89
C GLU A 47 -2.89 4.06 -15.33
N ARG A 48 -1.76 3.55 -15.81
CA ARG A 48 -1.62 2.15 -16.27
C ARG A 48 -0.47 1.40 -15.63
N ASP A 49 0.28 2.07 -14.73
CA ASP A 49 1.55 1.54 -14.24
C ASP A 49 1.78 1.86 -12.74
N ALA A 50 2.87 1.35 -12.23
CA ALA A 50 3.33 1.62 -10.88
C ALA A 50 4.81 2.03 -10.88
N ASP A 51 5.11 3.08 -10.12
CA ASP A 51 6.45 3.64 -10.01
C ASP A 51 7.02 3.52 -8.61
N ARG A 52 8.25 3.07 -8.50
CA ARG A 52 8.99 3.13 -7.25
C ARG A 52 9.58 4.53 -7.05
N VAL A 53 8.81 5.41 -6.41
CA VAL A 53 9.19 6.80 -6.16
C VAL A 53 10.25 6.95 -5.07
N LEU A 54 10.40 5.93 -4.20
CA LEU A 54 11.43 5.85 -3.19
C LEU A 54 11.91 4.41 -3.00
N ALA A 55 13.18 4.15 -3.24
CA ALA A 55 13.80 2.89 -2.86
C ALA A 55 13.88 2.77 -1.32
N PRO A 56 13.83 1.55 -0.74
CA PRO A 56 13.93 1.38 0.70
C PRO A 56 15.16 2.07 1.30
N THR A 57 14.92 2.98 2.24
CA THR A 57 15.93 3.84 2.86
C THR A 57 15.62 4.07 4.34
N ASN A 58 16.63 4.46 5.12
CA ASN A 58 16.46 4.91 6.50
C ASN A 58 16.09 6.41 6.57
N SER A 59 16.10 7.13 5.44
CA SER A 59 15.78 8.56 5.40
C SER A 59 14.27 8.77 5.32
N VAL A 60 13.64 8.90 6.47
CA VAL A 60 12.21 9.21 6.58
C VAL A 60 11.89 10.60 6.03
N GLU A 61 12.81 11.55 6.15
CA GLU A 61 12.63 12.90 5.60
C GLU A 61 12.55 12.88 4.06
N LEU A 62 13.35 12.04 3.41
CA LEU A 62 13.24 11.83 1.97
C LEU A 62 11.87 11.23 1.60
N ALA A 63 11.38 10.28 2.39
CA ALA A 63 10.05 9.68 2.19
C ALA A 63 8.94 10.74 2.35
N ARG A 64 9.01 11.59 3.38
CA ARG A 64 8.07 12.70 3.58
C ARG A 64 8.06 13.67 2.39
N THR A 65 9.24 14.05 1.91
CA THR A 65 9.39 14.96 0.77
C THR A 65 8.75 14.37 -0.50
N LYS A 66 9.00 13.10 -0.77
CA LYS A 66 8.39 12.40 -1.91
C LYS A 66 6.88 12.32 -1.79
N LEU A 67 6.36 11.94 -0.60
CA LEU A 67 4.92 11.84 -0.33
C LEU A 67 4.18 13.17 -0.54
N ARG A 68 4.76 14.29 -0.09
CA ARG A 68 4.17 15.62 -0.27
C ARG A 68 3.99 16.00 -1.74
N ARG A 69 4.93 15.57 -2.61
CA ARG A 69 4.95 15.89 -4.04
C ARG A 69 4.09 14.96 -4.90
N LEU A 70 3.44 13.95 -4.34
CA LEU A 70 2.57 13.06 -5.11
C LEU A 70 1.39 13.84 -5.70
N GLY A 71 1.27 13.78 -7.01
CA GLY A 71 0.09 14.22 -7.74
C GLY A 71 -0.97 13.13 -7.79
N ILE A 72 -2.18 13.51 -8.17
CA ILE A 72 -3.34 12.63 -8.38
C ILE A 72 -3.62 12.58 -9.88
N GLY A 73 -4.06 11.43 -10.39
CA GLY A 73 -4.55 11.32 -11.75
C GLY A 73 -4.64 9.89 -12.27
N GLY A 74 -5.55 9.69 -13.21
CA GLY A 74 -5.68 8.46 -13.98
C GLY A 74 -6.37 7.30 -13.29
N ALA A 75 -6.26 6.13 -13.88
CA ALA A 75 -6.89 4.89 -13.44
C ALA A 75 -6.11 4.17 -12.32
N THR A 76 -6.61 3.02 -11.86
CA THR A 76 -6.15 2.33 -10.65
C THR A 76 -5.56 0.95 -10.98
N PRO A 77 -4.27 0.87 -11.39
CA PRO A 77 -3.58 -0.39 -11.69
C PRO A 77 -3.05 -1.07 -10.42
N LEU A 78 -3.93 -1.49 -9.52
CA LEU A 78 -3.57 -2.08 -8.22
C LEU A 78 -2.71 -3.34 -8.38
N ALA A 79 -2.99 -4.19 -9.37
CA ALA A 79 -2.22 -5.40 -9.64
C ALA A 79 -0.76 -5.08 -9.96
N ALA A 80 -0.50 -4.08 -10.85
CA ALA A 80 0.85 -3.62 -11.16
C ALA A 80 1.58 -3.08 -9.92
N GLY A 81 0.86 -2.35 -9.07
CA GLY A 81 1.39 -1.86 -7.79
C GLY A 81 1.86 -2.98 -6.88
N ILE A 82 1.03 -4.02 -6.69
CA ILE A 82 1.37 -5.16 -5.84
C ILE A 82 2.52 -5.98 -6.43
N GLU A 83 2.52 -6.19 -7.74
CA GLU A 83 3.63 -6.88 -8.42
C GLU A 83 4.97 -6.19 -8.17
N LEU A 84 5.03 -4.88 -8.40
CA LEU A 84 6.25 -4.10 -8.16
C LEU A 84 6.65 -4.10 -6.67
N ALA A 85 5.66 -4.09 -5.76
CA ALA A 85 5.91 -4.17 -4.32
C ALA A 85 6.57 -5.51 -3.94
N ILE A 86 6.05 -6.63 -4.43
CA ILE A 86 6.63 -7.97 -4.20
C ILE A 86 8.07 -8.01 -4.71
N LYS A 87 8.32 -7.57 -5.95
CA LYS A 87 9.67 -7.51 -6.54
C LYS A 87 10.62 -6.67 -5.68
N THR A 88 10.15 -5.52 -5.19
CA THR A 88 10.95 -4.61 -4.37
C THR A 88 11.29 -5.22 -3.00
N LEU A 89 10.32 -5.83 -2.33
CA LEU A 89 10.53 -6.45 -1.01
C LEU A 89 11.40 -7.71 -1.09
N LYS A 90 11.28 -8.51 -2.14
CA LYS A 90 12.20 -9.64 -2.39
C LYS A 90 13.65 -9.17 -2.57
N GLN A 91 13.86 -8.11 -3.35
CA GLN A 91 15.20 -7.52 -3.53
C GLN A 91 15.74 -6.97 -2.21
N GLU A 92 14.90 -6.35 -1.39
CA GLU A 92 15.30 -5.82 -0.10
C GLU A 92 15.67 -6.94 0.89
N ARG A 93 14.93 -8.06 0.90
CA ARG A 93 15.24 -9.23 1.73
C ARG A 93 16.58 -9.88 1.35
N ILE A 94 16.92 -9.90 0.06
CA ILE A 94 18.23 -10.39 -0.39
C ILE A 94 19.37 -9.48 0.14
N LYS A 95 19.17 -8.16 0.13
CA LYS A 95 20.17 -7.19 0.61
C LYS A 95 20.28 -7.14 2.14
N HIS A 96 19.21 -7.43 2.83
CA HIS A 96 19.11 -7.38 4.28
C HIS A 96 18.43 -8.66 4.80
N PRO A 97 19.17 -9.79 4.83
CA PRO A 97 18.67 -11.04 5.37
C PRO A 97 18.23 -10.87 6.83
N GLY A 98 17.08 -11.45 7.19
CA GLY A 98 16.49 -11.29 8.53
C GLY A 98 15.57 -10.08 8.69
N SER A 99 15.36 -9.28 7.63
CA SER A 99 14.33 -8.24 7.67
C SER A 99 12.94 -8.83 7.44
N ASP A 100 11.96 -8.43 8.27
CA ASP A 100 10.56 -8.79 8.08
C ASP A 100 9.87 -7.79 7.14
N PRO A 101 9.49 -8.22 5.93
CA PRO A 101 8.86 -7.35 4.96
C PRO A 101 7.42 -7.03 5.37
N LEU A 102 7.12 -5.74 5.48
CA LEU A 102 5.75 -5.24 5.67
C LEU A 102 5.35 -4.40 4.47
N LEU A 103 4.28 -4.81 3.80
CA LEU A 103 3.61 -4.03 2.75
C LEU A 103 2.38 -3.34 3.34
N VAL A 104 2.32 -2.01 3.24
CA VAL A 104 1.13 -1.23 3.59
C VAL A 104 0.52 -0.67 2.33
N ILE A 105 -0.71 -1.09 2.02
CA ILE A 105 -1.48 -0.64 0.85
C ILE A 105 -2.49 0.41 1.30
N LEU A 106 -2.42 1.58 0.68
CA LEU A 106 -3.35 2.70 0.86
C LEU A 106 -4.11 2.87 -0.46
N SER A 107 -5.37 2.42 -0.52
CA SER A 107 -6.21 2.46 -1.73
C SER A 107 -7.69 2.48 -1.36
N ASP A 108 -8.54 3.00 -2.24
CA ASP A 108 -10.00 2.86 -2.13
C ASP A 108 -10.51 1.50 -2.67
N GLY A 109 -9.61 0.73 -3.29
CA GLY A 109 -9.92 -0.60 -3.82
C GLY A 109 -10.68 -0.62 -5.13
N GLU A 110 -10.81 0.51 -5.81
CA GLU A 110 -11.51 0.60 -7.11
C GLU A 110 -10.58 0.27 -8.29
N ALA A 111 -9.88 -0.88 -8.20
CA ALA A 111 -8.99 -1.36 -9.25
C ALA A 111 -9.76 -1.56 -10.57
N ASN A 112 -9.28 -0.95 -11.65
CA ASN A 112 -9.94 -0.94 -12.95
C ASN A 112 -8.99 -1.19 -14.14
N VAL A 113 -7.70 -1.37 -13.89
CA VAL A 113 -6.71 -1.67 -14.92
C VAL A 113 -6.10 -3.04 -14.66
N PRO A 114 -6.28 -4.02 -15.55
CA PRO A 114 -5.59 -5.30 -15.45
C PRO A 114 -4.11 -5.13 -15.78
N LEU A 115 -3.27 -5.93 -15.16
CA LEU A 115 -1.84 -6.03 -15.49
C LEU A 115 -1.67 -6.71 -16.84
N THR A 116 -2.43 -7.79 -17.08
CA THR A 116 -2.44 -8.52 -18.36
C THR A 116 -3.67 -8.11 -19.15
N PRO A 117 -3.51 -7.55 -20.37
CA PRO A 117 -4.66 -7.15 -21.18
C PRO A 117 -5.65 -8.29 -21.40
N GLY A 118 -6.92 -8.05 -21.09
CA GLY A 118 -8.01 -9.01 -21.25
C GLY A 118 -8.28 -9.91 -20.04
N GLU A 119 -7.43 -9.86 -19.02
CA GLU A 119 -7.66 -10.61 -17.78
C GLU A 119 -8.63 -9.88 -16.82
N ASP A 120 -9.23 -10.66 -15.92
CA ASP A 120 -10.09 -10.11 -14.87
C ASP A 120 -9.23 -9.46 -13.76
N VAL A 121 -9.40 -8.15 -13.61
CA VAL A 121 -8.68 -7.34 -12.57
C VAL A 121 -8.81 -7.96 -11.18
N LEU A 122 -10.01 -8.43 -10.82
CA LEU A 122 -10.24 -9.03 -9.50
C LEU A 122 -9.45 -10.34 -9.36
N ALA A 123 -9.45 -11.19 -10.39
CA ALA A 123 -8.71 -12.45 -10.37
C ALA A 123 -7.20 -12.22 -10.22
N GLU A 124 -6.65 -11.24 -10.96
CA GLU A 124 -5.24 -10.86 -10.86
C GLU A 124 -4.88 -10.34 -9.46
N VAL A 125 -5.65 -9.39 -8.92
CA VAL A 125 -5.41 -8.84 -7.57
C VAL A 125 -5.45 -9.92 -6.50
N ILE A 126 -6.37 -10.87 -6.60
CA ILE A 126 -6.46 -11.99 -5.65
C ILE A 126 -5.29 -12.97 -5.82
N ALA A 127 -4.82 -13.20 -7.05
CA ALA A 127 -3.64 -14.02 -7.31
C ALA A 127 -2.38 -13.40 -6.66
N PHE A 128 -2.21 -12.08 -6.78
CA PHE A 128 -1.12 -11.38 -6.08
C PHE A 128 -1.26 -11.40 -4.56
N GLY A 129 -2.49 -11.40 -4.03
CA GLY A 129 -2.72 -11.63 -2.60
C GLY A 129 -2.18 -12.99 -2.14
N ARG A 130 -2.48 -14.05 -2.88
CA ARG A 130 -1.93 -15.39 -2.59
C ARG A 130 -0.40 -15.40 -2.67
N LEU A 131 0.17 -14.69 -3.66
CA LEU A 131 1.62 -14.59 -3.83
C LEU A 131 2.27 -13.85 -2.65
N LEU A 132 1.67 -12.77 -2.13
CA LEU A 132 2.14 -12.10 -0.90
C LEU A 132 2.25 -13.09 0.27
N ARG A 133 1.23 -13.93 0.45
CA ARG A 133 1.22 -14.95 1.49
C ARG A 133 2.30 -16.01 1.26
N GLN A 134 2.45 -16.52 0.04
CA GLN A 134 3.46 -17.51 -0.31
C GLN A 134 4.88 -17.01 -0.09
N GLU A 135 5.13 -15.73 -0.37
CA GLU A 135 6.41 -15.06 -0.17
C GLU A 135 6.66 -14.66 1.29
N GLY A 136 5.71 -14.92 2.20
CA GLY A 136 5.83 -14.52 3.61
C GLY A 136 5.90 -13.01 3.81
N ILE A 137 5.25 -12.23 2.93
CA ILE A 137 5.17 -10.78 3.03
C ILE A 137 3.96 -10.41 3.86
N SER A 138 4.21 -9.89 5.06
CA SER A 138 3.17 -9.33 5.90
C SER A 138 2.50 -8.13 5.23
N SER A 139 1.16 -8.03 5.31
CA SER A 139 0.44 -6.96 4.60
C SER A 139 -0.65 -6.31 5.46
N LEU A 140 -0.80 -5.00 5.31
CA LEU A 140 -1.85 -4.19 5.91
C LEU A 140 -2.55 -3.40 4.79
N MET A 141 -3.85 -3.65 4.60
CA MET A 141 -4.69 -2.92 3.66
C MET A 141 -5.47 -1.85 4.40
N ILE A 142 -5.24 -0.59 4.03
CA ILE A 142 -5.96 0.57 4.57
C ILE A 142 -6.87 1.10 3.47
N ASN A 143 -8.17 0.90 3.64
CA ASN A 143 -9.17 1.39 2.71
C ASN A 143 -9.41 2.89 2.93
N THR A 144 -9.09 3.69 1.92
CA THR A 144 -9.25 5.14 1.91
C THR A 144 -10.59 5.60 1.34
N GLY A 145 -11.35 4.69 0.73
CA GLY A 145 -12.64 4.94 0.09
C GLY A 145 -13.83 4.56 0.96
N SER A 146 -15.02 4.91 0.46
CA SER A 146 -16.32 4.56 1.05
C SER A 146 -17.13 3.57 0.19
N SER A 147 -16.63 3.24 -1.00
CA SER A 147 -17.30 2.34 -1.95
C SER A 147 -17.41 0.91 -1.39
N SER A 148 -18.58 0.31 -1.56
CA SER A 148 -18.80 -1.09 -1.18
C SER A 148 -18.04 -2.07 -2.06
N GLN A 149 -17.85 -1.76 -3.33
CA GLN A 149 -17.09 -2.57 -4.28
C GLN A 149 -15.61 -2.58 -3.93
N GLY A 150 -15.01 -1.40 -3.74
CA GLY A 150 -13.61 -1.26 -3.33
C GLY A 150 -13.35 -1.91 -1.97
N SER A 151 -14.24 -1.72 -1.01
CA SER A 151 -14.16 -2.41 0.29
C SER A 151 -14.18 -3.94 0.14
N THR A 152 -15.03 -4.47 -0.75
CA THR A 152 -15.12 -5.91 -1.03
C THR A 152 -13.84 -6.45 -1.64
N LEU A 153 -13.28 -5.75 -2.63
CA LEU A 153 -12.03 -6.14 -3.28
C LEU A 153 -10.89 -6.18 -2.27
N LEU A 154 -10.69 -5.11 -1.48
CA LEU A 154 -9.62 -5.04 -0.50
C LEU A 154 -9.75 -6.11 0.60
N ARG A 155 -10.98 -6.42 1.07
CA ARG A 155 -11.20 -7.51 2.02
C ARG A 155 -10.86 -8.88 1.42
N ARG A 156 -11.20 -9.12 0.16
CA ARG A 156 -10.82 -10.37 -0.54
C ARG A 156 -9.32 -10.48 -0.74
N LEU A 157 -8.67 -9.38 -1.11
CA LEU A 157 -7.20 -9.30 -1.19
C LEU A 157 -6.57 -9.60 0.17
N THR A 158 -7.05 -8.96 1.24
CA THR A 158 -6.58 -9.19 2.60
C THR A 158 -6.67 -10.66 3.01
N LYS A 159 -7.83 -11.29 2.76
CA LYS A 159 -8.04 -12.72 3.05
C LYS A 159 -7.07 -13.60 2.26
N ALA A 160 -6.84 -13.31 0.98
CA ALA A 160 -5.92 -14.05 0.13
C ALA A 160 -4.47 -13.91 0.61
N ALA A 161 -4.08 -12.71 1.03
CA ALA A 161 -2.74 -12.39 1.53
C ALA A 161 -2.49 -12.88 2.96
N GLY A 162 -3.56 -13.19 3.72
CA GLY A 162 -3.44 -13.50 5.15
C GLY A 162 -3.01 -12.27 5.97
N GLY A 163 -3.35 -11.07 5.50
CA GLY A 163 -2.99 -9.80 6.13
C GLY A 163 -4.10 -9.19 6.99
N ASP A 164 -3.93 -7.91 7.31
CA ASP A 164 -4.87 -7.10 8.08
C ASP A 164 -5.62 -6.10 7.19
N TYR A 165 -6.89 -5.83 7.54
CA TYR A 165 -7.71 -4.82 6.88
C TYR A 165 -8.16 -3.77 7.86
N ARG A 166 -8.09 -2.50 7.45
CA ARG A 166 -8.66 -1.37 8.20
C ARG A 166 -9.39 -0.42 7.27
N GLN A 167 -10.54 0.06 7.74
CA GLN A 167 -11.26 1.15 7.11
C GLN A 167 -10.77 2.47 7.70
N MET A 168 -10.49 3.45 6.86
CA MET A 168 -9.93 4.74 7.28
C MET A 168 -10.91 5.63 8.04
N ASN A 169 -12.23 5.49 7.81
CA ASN A 169 -13.25 6.25 8.53
C ASN A 169 -13.18 5.94 10.03
N GLY A 170 -12.76 6.92 10.82
CA GLY A 170 -12.61 6.79 12.27
C GLY A 170 -11.23 6.35 12.76
N LEU A 171 -10.26 6.11 11.86
CA LEU A 171 -8.89 5.86 12.29
C LEU A 171 -8.21 7.18 12.71
N THR A 172 -7.88 7.27 13.98
CA THR A 172 -6.92 8.27 14.44
C THR A 172 -5.50 7.82 14.05
N PRO A 173 -4.55 8.75 13.87
CA PRO A 173 -3.14 8.39 13.66
C PRO A 173 -2.61 7.39 14.71
N GLY A 174 -3.07 7.49 15.96
CA GLY A 174 -2.72 6.56 17.04
C GLY A 174 -3.22 5.13 16.79
N ALA A 175 -4.46 4.95 16.36
CA ALA A 175 -5.02 3.63 16.07
C ALA A 175 -4.28 2.88 14.93
N ILE A 176 -3.72 3.64 13.98
CA ILE A 176 -2.89 3.06 12.91
C ILE A 176 -1.52 2.63 13.47
N LEU A 177 -1.02 3.39 14.43
CA LEU A 177 0.26 3.10 15.10
C LEU A 177 0.19 1.79 15.92
N ASP A 178 -0.92 1.55 16.59
CA ASP A 178 -1.14 0.33 17.37
C ASP A 178 -1.10 -0.93 16.46
N LEU A 179 -1.61 -0.82 15.23
CA LEU A 179 -1.64 -1.92 14.27
C LEU A 179 -0.26 -2.37 13.75
N VAL A 180 0.71 -1.46 13.75
CA VAL A 180 2.09 -1.79 13.37
C VAL A 180 2.84 -2.38 14.56
N ASN A 181 2.37 -2.10 15.80
CA ASN A 181 2.99 -2.54 17.04
C ASN A 181 2.47 -3.89 17.54
N ASP A 182 1.18 -4.19 17.32
CA ASP A 182 0.52 -5.41 17.82
C ASP A 182 0.92 -6.69 17.05
N ARG A 183 1.98 -6.61 16.26
CA ARG A 183 2.56 -7.82 15.68
C ARG A 183 3.47 -8.46 16.71
N PRO A 184 3.15 -9.70 17.16
CA PRO A 184 4.07 -10.42 18.00
C PRO A 184 5.39 -10.59 17.26
N ASP A 185 6.48 -10.22 17.93
CA ASP A 185 7.83 -10.62 17.54
C ASP A 185 7.83 -12.14 17.40
N THR A 186 7.87 -12.64 16.15
CA THR A 186 8.05 -14.06 15.82
C THR A 186 9.50 -14.37 15.67
#